data_065abe3ebb4bf8d92f603f4aa49b5730
#
_entry.id   065abe3ebb4bf8d92f603f4aa49b5730
#
_cell.length_a   1.000
_cell.length_b   1.000
_cell.length_c   1.000
_cell.angle_alpha   90.00
_cell.angle_beta   90.00
_cell.angle_gamma   90.00
#
_symmetry.space_group_name_H-M   'P 1'
#
loop_
_entity.id
_entity.type
_entity.pdbx_description
1 polymer ?
#
loop_
_entity_poly.entity_id
_entity_poly.type
_entity_poly.pdbx_seq_one_letter_code
_entity_poly.pdbx_strand_id
1 'polypeptide(L)'
;MSPFKLVAAGITDVGRIRDGNEDGFLDEAHRLNLVAVADGMGGHRGGEVASATALAALRQAMASGESLRDAIEGANDAVLERSGSDRDLQGMGTTLTAGTLGTDGNMLIGHVGDSRAYLLRDGELSQITNDHSLVEEMVRGGELTPEQAESHPRRSIITRALGIDAAVDVDVYPVDLHPGDRILLCSDGLTTMLRSDEIEGILDDEPDARRAAQRLVDAAHAAGGEDNITALVVEVIEDDDTGVFQAAPANGEEHEDDQHDATGTTPRRPRKRRSRGRRIGLTLLWMLPVLAILALALGAVGWYARGTYFVGVNQSRVTVFKGRPGGVLGWDPTVERRTTIDTSQLSDSERDDVNAKKTFSSRGGADAYVRRLRTSITARTPATTVPAPPETTVPPITAAPAALKP
;
A
#
# COMPACT_ATOMS: atom_id res chain seq x y z
N MET A 1 38.71 -9.82 -2.63
CA MET A 1 37.51 -10.63 -2.90
C MET A 1 36.71 -10.59 -1.61
N SER A 2 35.40 -10.48 -1.70
CA SER A 2 34.52 -10.51 -0.50
C SER A 2 34.63 -11.89 0.15
N PRO A 3 34.56 -11.97 1.48
CA PRO A 3 34.47 -13.28 2.18
C PRO A 3 33.09 -13.95 1.98
N PHE A 4 32.14 -13.25 1.35
CA PHE A 4 30.77 -13.71 1.17
C PHE A 4 30.38 -13.72 -0.30
N LYS A 5 29.39 -14.57 -0.61
CA LYS A 5 28.61 -14.60 -1.86
C LYS A 5 27.14 -14.35 -1.54
N LEU A 6 26.44 -13.74 -2.48
CA LEU A 6 25.00 -13.54 -2.41
C LEU A 6 24.31 -14.58 -3.29
N VAL A 7 23.27 -15.22 -2.75
CA VAL A 7 22.32 -16.06 -3.48
C VAL A 7 20.97 -15.38 -3.38
N ALA A 8 20.42 -14.93 -4.50
CA ALA A 8 19.18 -14.18 -4.50
C ALA A 8 18.09 -14.86 -5.32
N ALA A 9 16.85 -14.59 -4.96
CA ALA A 9 15.69 -14.97 -5.75
C ALA A 9 14.54 -13.96 -5.51
N GLY A 10 13.99 -13.44 -6.60
CA GLY A 10 12.88 -12.49 -6.58
C GLY A 10 11.61 -13.05 -7.19
N ILE A 11 10.48 -12.59 -6.69
CA ILE A 11 9.13 -12.81 -7.23
C ILE A 11 8.44 -11.45 -7.26
N THR A 12 7.75 -11.16 -8.36
CA THR A 12 6.86 -10.01 -8.50
C THR A 12 5.52 -10.48 -9.01
N ASP A 13 4.43 -9.92 -8.51
CA ASP A 13 3.05 -10.25 -8.85
C ASP A 13 2.22 -8.97 -8.98
N VAL A 14 1.26 -8.95 -9.91
CA VAL A 14 0.39 -7.80 -10.16
C VAL A 14 -0.58 -7.50 -9.00
N GLY A 15 -0.76 -8.44 -8.09
CA GLY A 15 -1.79 -8.40 -7.06
C GLY A 15 -3.19 -8.72 -7.61
N ARG A 16 -4.21 -8.37 -6.83
CA ARG A 16 -5.62 -8.69 -7.20
C ARG A 16 -6.41 -7.51 -7.73
N ILE A 17 -5.94 -6.30 -7.51
CA ILE A 17 -6.71 -5.06 -7.73
C ILE A 17 -6.15 -4.25 -8.90
N ARG A 18 -4.84 -4.32 -9.13
CA ARG A 18 -4.16 -3.58 -10.20
C ARG A 18 -4.32 -4.27 -11.55
N ASP A 19 -4.40 -3.49 -12.63
CA ASP A 19 -4.50 -3.98 -14.02
C ASP A 19 -3.12 -4.29 -14.63
N GLY A 20 -2.05 -3.68 -14.11
CA GLY A 20 -0.67 -3.82 -14.56
C GLY A 20 0.29 -3.94 -13.39
N ASN A 21 1.49 -4.47 -13.66
CA ASN A 21 2.56 -4.52 -12.68
C ASN A 21 3.56 -3.41 -12.97
N GLU A 22 3.64 -2.42 -12.08
CA GLU A 22 4.56 -1.28 -12.16
C GLU A 22 5.82 -1.52 -11.33
N ASP A 23 5.87 -2.60 -10.53
CA ASP A 23 7.05 -3.06 -9.81
C ASP A 23 8.07 -3.73 -10.72
N GLY A 24 9.32 -3.69 -10.30
CA GLY A 24 10.41 -4.44 -10.89
C GLY A 24 11.48 -4.83 -9.87
N PHE A 25 12.26 -5.84 -10.18
CA PHE A 25 13.45 -6.19 -9.38
C PHE A 25 14.63 -6.54 -10.27
N LEU A 26 15.82 -6.46 -9.70
CA LEU A 26 17.09 -6.82 -10.31
C LEU A 26 17.80 -7.85 -9.45
N ASP A 27 18.06 -9.02 -10.03
CA ASP A 27 18.91 -10.06 -9.44
C ASP A 27 20.17 -10.22 -10.31
N GLU A 28 21.20 -9.50 -9.95
CA GLU A 28 22.57 -9.63 -10.50
C GLU A 28 23.56 -10.00 -9.38
N ALA A 29 23.09 -10.75 -8.36
CA ALA A 29 23.87 -11.17 -7.21
C ALA A 29 25.17 -11.89 -7.62
N HIS A 30 25.08 -12.80 -8.60
CA HIS A 30 26.25 -13.57 -9.09
C HIS A 30 27.23 -12.79 -9.95
N ARG A 31 26.79 -11.73 -10.64
CA ARG A 31 27.63 -11.06 -11.65
C ARG A 31 28.17 -9.72 -11.19
N LEU A 32 27.36 -8.98 -10.47
CA LEU A 32 27.68 -7.62 -10.02
C LEU A 32 27.61 -7.46 -8.50
N ASN A 33 27.32 -8.55 -7.76
CA ASN A 33 26.99 -8.46 -6.34
C ASN A 33 25.90 -7.44 -6.05
N LEU A 34 24.91 -7.31 -6.95
CA LEU A 34 23.90 -6.27 -6.95
C LEU A 34 22.51 -6.88 -6.95
N VAL A 35 21.66 -6.37 -6.09
CA VAL A 35 20.23 -6.67 -6.03
C VAL A 35 19.44 -5.37 -5.88
N ALA A 36 18.22 -5.29 -6.42
CA ALA A 36 17.39 -4.10 -6.27
C ALA A 36 15.91 -4.40 -6.45
N VAL A 37 15.06 -3.54 -5.85
CA VAL A 37 13.62 -3.48 -6.06
C VAL A 37 13.25 -2.04 -6.39
N ALA A 38 12.30 -1.85 -7.31
CA ALA A 38 11.76 -0.56 -7.71
C ALA A 38 10.25 -0.68 -7.85
N ASP A 39 9.51 0.25 -7.23
CA ASP A 39 8.06 0.39 -7.29
C ASP A 39 7.73 1.62 -8.12
N GLY A 40 7.09 1.40 -9.25
CA GLY A 40 6.83 2.44 -10.24
C GLY A 40 5.51 3.14 -10.02
N MET A 41 5.50 4.46 -10.20
CA MET A 41 4.30 5.28 -10.11
C MET A 41 4.16 6.19 -11.33
N GLY A 42 2.89 6.47 -11.74
CA GLY A 42 2.60 7.40 -12.84
C GLY A 42 1.72 6.80 -13.91
N GLY A 43 0.44 7.09 -13.92
CA GLY A 43 -0.62 6.74 -14.89
C GLY A 43 -0.33 5.62 -15.90
N HIS A 44 -1.31 4.80 -16.19
CA HIS A 44 -1.40 3.66 -17.14
C HIS A 44 -0.14 2.89 -17.60
N ARG A 45 0.99 3.54 -17.90
CA ARG A 45 2.24 2.92 -18.37
C ARG A 45 3.48 3.59 -17.79
N GLY A 46 3.29 4.68 -17.05
CA GLY A 46 4.42 5.48 -16.55
C GLY A 46 5.23 4.73 -15.50
N GLY A 47 4.56 4.08 -14.56
CA GLY A 47 5.20 3.36 -13.46
C GLY A 47 6.07 2.20 -13.94
N GLU A 48 5.56 1.31 -14.82
CA GLU A 48 6.31 0.20 -15.41
C GLU A 48 7.57 0.71 -16.14
N VAL A 49 7.44 1.81 -16.90
CA VAL A 49 8.58 2.39 -17.62
C VAL A 49 9.57 3.02 -16.66
N ALA A 50 9.11 3.68 -15.59
CA ALA A 50 9.98 4.31 -14.61
C ALA A 50 10.83 3.28 -13.84
N SER A 51 10.20 2.24 -13.27
CA SER A 51 10.89 1.17 -12.55
C SER A 51 11.89 0.43 -13.44
N ALA A 52 11.48 0.05 -14.66
CA ALA A 52 12.36 -0.60 -15.63
C ALA A 52 13.55 0.29 -16.05
N THR A 53 13.33 1.60 -16.25
CA THR A 53 14.39 2.56 -16.60
C THR A 53 15.39 2.71 -15.47
N ALA A 54 14.92 2.87 -14.22
CA ALA A 54 15.78 3.01 -13.05
C ALA A 54 16.65 1.77 -12.83
N LEU A 55 16.07 0.57 -12.89
CA LEU A 55 16.80 -0.69 -12.73
C LEU A 55 17.83 -0.91 -13.84
N ALA A 56 17.50 -0.55 -15.08
CA ALA A 56 18.44 -0.67 -16.20
C ALA A 56 19.63 0.31 -16.06
N ALA A 57 19.38 1.56 -15.68
CA ALA A 57 20.41 2.57 -15.45
C ALA A 57 21.32 2.18 -14.29
N LEU A 58 20.74 1.77 -13.14
CA LEU A 58 21.48 1.24 -11.97
C LEU A 58 22.41 0.11 -12.37
N ARG A 59 21.91 -0.90 -13.09
CA ARG A 59 22.71 -2.04 -13.55
C ARG A 59 23.87 -1.60 -14.43
N GLN A 60 23.64 -0.65 -15.34
CA GLN A 60 24.67 -0.16 -16.24
C GLN A 60 25.76 0.60 -15.49
N ALA A 61 25.40 1.50 -14.59
CA ALA A 61 26.33 2.30 -13.79
C ALA A 61 27.19 1.39 -12.87
N MET A 62 26.56 0.45 -12.18
CA MET A 62 27.27 -0.52 -11.33
C MET A 62 28.22 -1.42 -12.14
N ALA A 63 27.82 -1.86 -13.34
CA ALA A 63 28.70 -2.60 -14.24
C ALA A 63 29.89 -1.78 -14.75
N SER A 64 29.77 -0.45 -14.78
CA SER A 64 30.85 0.49 -15.10
C SER A 64 31.76 0.80 -13.92
N GLY A 65 31.44 0.33 -12.72
CA GLY A 65 32.22 0.50 -11.50
C GLY A 65 31.94 1.80 -10.74
N GLU A 66 30.77 2.42 -10.99
CA GLU A 66 30.32 3.59 -10.24
C GLU A 66 29.97 3.21 -8.80
N SER A 67 29.96 4.19 -7.89
CA SER A 67 29.48 3.95 -6.52
C SER A 67 27.96 3.74 -6.52
N LEU A 68 27.43 3.02 -5.51
CA LEU A 68 25.99 2.79 -5.40
C LEU A 68 25.20 4.10 -5.35
N ARG A 69 25.70 5.11 -4.65
CA ARG A 69 25.07 6.44 -4.60
C ARG A 69 25.02 7.10 -5.98
N ASP A 70 26.15 7.21 -6.65
CA ASP A 70 26.23 7.84 -7.97
C ASP A 70 25.36 7.08 -9.00
N ALA A 71 25.33 5.74 -8.90
CA ALA A 71 24.51 4.90 -9.76
C ALA A 71 22.99 5.13 -9.54
N ILE A 72 22.55 5.39 -8.31
CA ILE A 72 21.15 5.71 -7.99
C ILE A 72 20.82 7.15 -8.44
N GLU A 73 21.72 8.10 -8.25
CA GLU A 73 21.56 9.47 -8.78
C GLU A 73 21.50 9.47 -10.32
N GLY A 74 22.36 8.69 -10.99
CA GLY A 74 22.29 8.47 -12.42
C GLY A 74 21.01 7.79 -12.90
N ALA A 75 20.43 6.90 -12.07
CA ALA A 75 19.12 6.31 -12.37
C ALA A 75 18.00 7.37 -12.29
N ASN A 76 18.08 8.34 -11.37
CA ASN A 76 17.16 9.48 -11.33
C ASN A 76 17.21 10.29 -12.64
N ASP A 77 18.41 10.62 -13.10
CA ASP A 77 18.60 11.38 -14.35
C ASP A 77 18.02 10.63 -15.55
N ALA A 78 18.23 9.32 -15.62
CA ALA A 78 17.69 8.47 -16.69
C ALA A 78 16.14 8.45 -16.70
N VAL A 79 15.50 8.38 -15.53
CA VAL A 79 14.03 8.43 -15.41
C VAL A 79 13.51 9.81 -15.82
N LEU A 80 14.16 10.90 -15.40
CA LEU A 80 13.80 12.27 -15.78
C LEU A 80 13.94 12.49 -17.30
N GLU A 81 15.02 12.05 -17.91
CA GLU A 81 15.23 12.14 -19.36
C GLU A 81 14.15 11.37 -20.11
N ARG A 82 13.85 10.16 -19.67
CA ARG A 82 12.81 9.32 -20.27
C ARG A 82 11.41 9.95 -20.13
N SER A 83 11.08 10.50 -18.96
CA SER A 83 9.84 11.25 -18.71
C SER A 83 9.70 12.47 -19.61
N GLY A 84 10.81 13.22 -19.82
CA GLY A 84 10.82 14.41 -20.68
C GLY A 84 10.73 14.10 -22.18
N SER A 85 11.09 12.89 -22.61
CA SER A 85 11.12 12.48 -24.01
C SER A 85 9.75 12.07 -24.57
N ASP A 86 8.79 11.75 -23.72
CA ASP A 86 7.46 11.24 -24.10
C ASP A 86 6.37 11.88 -23.23
N ARG A 87 5.35 12.50 -23.85
CA ARG A 87 4.27 13.17 -23.15
C ARG A 87 3.40 12.21 -22.31
N ASP A 88 3.28 10.98 -22.76
CA ASP A 88 2.48 9.96 -22.07
C ASP A 88 3.19 9.43 -20.81
N LEU A 89 4.48 9.77 -20.65
CA LEU A 89 5.31 9.39 -19.49
C LEU A 89 5.60 10.58 -18.55
N GLN A 90 5.00 11.75 -18.80
CA GLN A 90 5.22 12.92 -17.95
C GLN A 90 4.77 12.69 -16.52
N GLY A 91 5.66 12.97 -15.56
CA GLY A 91 5.40 12.81 -14.13
C GLY A 91 5.47 11.35 -13.66
N MET A 92 6.03 10.44 -14.47
CA MET A 92 6.40 9.12 -13.98
C MET A 92 7.53 9.20 -12.97
N GLY A 93 7.54 8.31 -12.01
CA GLY A 93 8.58 8.17 -11.01
C GLY A 93 8.66 6.75 -10.50
N THR A 94 9.63 6.47 -9.66
CA THR A 94 9.77 5.16 -9.04
C THR A 94 10.53 5.25 -7.72
N THR A 95 10.27 4.34 -6.79
CA THR A 95 11.19 4.05 -5.68
C THR A 95 12.42 3.33 -6.20
N LEU A 96 13.46 3.26 -5.42
CA LEU A 96 14.60 2.38 -5.66
C LEU A 96 15.27 2.00 -4.35
N THR A 97 15.26 0.69 -4.02
CA THR A 97 16.02 0.12 -2.90
C THR A 97 16.97 -0.92 -3.46
N ALA A 98 18.26 -0.67 -3.33
CA ALA A 98 19.30 -1.49 -3.95
C ALA A 98 20.36 -1.89 -2.92
N GLY A 99 20.91 -3.11 -3.05
CA GLY A 99 21.99 -3.60 -2.22
C GLY A 99 23.18 -4.07 -3.04
N THR A 100 24.40 -3.71 -2.62
CA THR A 100 25.62 -4.19 -3.23
C THR A 100 26.61 -4.69 -2.19
N LEU A 101 27.22 -5.86 -2.43
CA LEU A 101 28.24 -6.43 -1.57
C LEU A 101 29.62 -5.86 -1.92
N GLY A 102 30.25 -5.21 -0.95
CA GLY A 102 31.61 -4.69 -1.05
C GLY A 102 32.68 -5.78 -0.93
N THR A 103 33.89 -5.44 -1.33
CA THR A 103 35.07 -6.35 -1.23
C THR A 103 35.53 -6.55 0.22
N ASP A 104 35.06 -5.72 1.14
CA ASP A 104 35.33 -5.79 2.59
C ASP A 104 34.34 -6.70 3.35
N GLY A 105 33.36 -7.29 2.64
CA GLY A 105 32.32 -8.14 3.24
C GLY A 105 31.11 -7.38 3.77
N ASN A 106 31.10 -6.04 3.68
CA ASN A 106 29.94 -5.24 4.05
C ASN A 106 29.00 -5.09 2.86
N MET A 107 27.70 -5.03 3.12
CA MET A 107 26.70 -4.65 2.14
C MET A 107 26.34 -3.18 2.30
N LEU A 108 26.26 -2.47 1.19
CA LEU A 108 25.68 -1.12 1.17
C LEU A 108 24.26 -1.22 0.63
N ILE A 109 23.30 -0.67 1.37
CA ILE A 109 21.92 -0.50 0.92
C ILE A 109 21.71 0.96 0.56
N GLY A 110 21.44 1.24 -0.71
CA GLY A 110 21.04 2.56 -1.21
C GLY A 110 19.53 2.61 -1.35
N HIS A 111 18.91 3.75 -0.96
CA HIS A 111 17.46 3.80 -0.81
C HIS A 111 16.87 5.17 -1.17
N VAL A 112 15.79 5.14 -1.95
CA VAL A 112 14.88 6.26 -2.24
C VAL A 112 13.46 5.72 -2.34
N GLY A 113 12.53 6.22 -1.52
CA GLY A 113 11.11 5.87 -1.56
C GLY A 113 10.61 5.21 -0.29
N ASP A 114 9.61 4.34 -0.39
CA ASP A 114 8.98 3.58 0.70
C ASP A 114 9.01 2.05 0.47
N SER A 115 9.69 1.58 -0.58
CA SER A 115 10.13 0.20 -0.67
C SER A 115 11.17 -0.07 0.41
N ARG A 116 11.19 -1.27 1.00
CA ARG A 116 11.98 -1.52 2.21
C ARG A 116 13.06 -2.57 2.03
N ALA A 117 14.10 -2.45 2.85
CA ALA A 117 15.10 -3.50 3.07
C ALA A 117 15.07 -3.93 4.54
N TYR A 118 15.10 -5.25 4.77
CA TYR A 118 15.14 -5.89 6.07
C TYR A 118 16.34 -6.83 6.19
N LEU A 119 16.84 -7.00 7.40
CA LEU A 119 17.81 -8.01 7.78
C LEU A 119 17.16 -9.00 8.75
N LEU A 120 17.17 -10.29 8.39
CA LEU A 120 16.91 -11.38 9.32
C LEU A 120 18.24 -11.97 9.79
N ARG A 121 18.49 -11.90 11.08
CA ARG A 121 19.67 -12.47 11.75
C ARG A 121 19.25 -13.13 13.04
N ASP A 122 19.69 -14.37 13.26
CA ASP A 122 19.40 -15.15 14.48
C ASP A 122 17.89 -15.24 14.81
N GLY A 123 17.02 -15.27 13.78
CA GLY A 123 15.57 -15.33 13.92
C GLY A 123 14.91 -13.99 14.27
N GLU A 124 15.63 -12.87 14.24
CA GLU A 124 15.08 -11.50 14.47
C GLU A 124 15.13 -10.69 13.18
N LEU A 125 13.96 -10.15 12.79
CA LEU A 125 13.81 -9.29 11.61
C LEU A 125 13.95 -7.82 12.02
N SER A 126 14.86 -7.10 11.39
CA SER A 126 15.07 -5.67 11.58
C SER A 126 14.97 -4.92 10.25
N GLN A 127 14.25 -3.79 10.23
CA GLN A 127 14.20 -2.90 9.07
C GLN A 127 15.48 -2.08 8.98
N ILE A 128 16.13 -2.08 7.80
CA ILE A 128 17.36 -1.34 7.54
C ILE A 128 17.05 0.08 7.07
N THR A 129 16.09 0.22 6.14
CA THR A 129 15.74 1.49 5.50
C THR A 129 14.67 2.25 6.29
N ASN A 130 14.67 3.59 6.19
CA ASN A 130 13.57 4.40 6.69
C ASN A 130 12.75 4.89 5.50
N ASP A 131 11.44 4.74 5.54
CA ASP A 131 10.56 5.13 4.44
C ASP A 131 10.63 6.64 4.20
N HIS A 132 10.70 7.04 2.94
CA HIS A 132 10.49 8.42 2.52
C HIS A 132 9.01 8.69 2.29
N SER A 133 8.24 8.63 3.37
CA SER A 133 6.80 8.87 3.39
C SER A 133 6.43 9.98 4.35
N LEU A 134 5.29 10.63 4.08
CA LEU A 134 4.78 11.69 4.94
C LEU A 134 4.56 11.22 6.38
N VAL A 135 4.06 10.00 6.56
CA VAL A 135 3.78 9.46 7.88
C VAL A 135 5.06 9.17 8.66
N GLU A 136 6.10 8.71 8.00
CA GLU A 136 7.40 8.47 8.61
C GLU A 136 8.07 9.79 9.04
N GLU A 137 7.92 10.86 8.24
CA GLU A 137 8.36 12.21 8.65
C GLU A 137 7.60 12.70 9.89
N MET A 138 6.29 12.43 9.99
CA MET A 138 5.49 12.77 11.16
C MET A 138 5.88 11.93 12.40
N VAL A 139 6.25 10.68 12.24
CA VAL A 139 6.78 9.83 13.34
C VAL A 139 8.10 10.38 13.83
N ARG A 140 9.04 10.67 12.93
CA ARG A 140 10.34 11.29 13.27
C ARG A 140 10.20 12.68 13.92
N GLY A 141 9.17 13.43 13.50
CA GLY A 141 8.81 14.72 14.12
C GLY A 141 8.10 14.60 15.46
N GLY A 142 7.76 13.39 15.92
CA GLY A 142 7.02 13.16 17.16
C GLY A 142 5.53 13.52 17.07
N GLU A 143 4.98 13.72 15.87
CA GLU A 143 3.56 14.03 15.64
C GLU A 143 2.68 12.79 15.66
N LEU A 144 3.23 11.62 15.27
CA LEU A 144 2.58 10.32 15.28
C LEU A 144 3.44 9.29 16.02
N THR A 145 2.77 8.27 16.60
CA THR A 145 3.47 7.04 16.97
C THR A 145 3.60 6.10 15.75
N PRO A 146 4.52 5.12 15.74
CA PRO A 146 4.60 4.13 14.67
C PRO A 146 3.27 3.43 14.40
N GLU A 147 2.53 3.03 15.43
CA GLU A 147 1.23 2.35 15.29
C GLU A 147 0.15 3.28 14.69
N GLN A 148 0.24 4.59 14.94
CA GLN A 148 -0.66 5.57 14.33
C GLN A 148 -0.34 5.78 12.84
N ALA A 149 0.93 5.68 12.47
CA ALA A 149 1.37 5.82 11.09
C ALA A 149 0.85 4.68 10.21
N GLU A 150 0.88 3.43 10.67
CA GLU A 150 0.38 2.25 9.95
C GLU A 150 -1.08 2.38 9.48
N SER A 151 -1.93 2.98 10.31
CA SER A 151 -3.36 3.17 10.02
C SER A 151 -3.72 4.56 9.50
N HIS A 152 -2.73 5.41 9.23
CA HIS A 152 -2.97 6.80 8.84
C HIS A 152 -3.52 6.90 7.40
N PRO A 153 -4.55 7.77 7.13
CA PRO A 153 -5.14 7.89 5.79
C PRO A 153 -4.19 8.36 4.69
N ARG A 154 -3.02 8.94 5.05
CA ARG A 154 -2.00 9.43 4.13
C ARG A 154 -0.71 8.61 4.19
N ARG A 155 -0.78 7.33 4.62
CA ARG A 155 0.40 6.48 4.74
C ARG A 155 1.12 6.22 3.40
N SER A 156 0.38 6.22 2.30
CA SER A 156 0.92 6.00 0.94
C SER A 156 1.36 7.29 0.23
N ILE A 157 1.60 8.40 0.96
CA ILE A 157 2.17 9.61 0.36
C ILE A 157 3.68 9.55 0.46
N ILE A 158 4.33 9.30 -0.67
CA ILE A 158 5.78 9.28 -0.80
C ILE A 158 6.28 10.73 -0.86
N THR A 159 7.35 11.04 -0.13
CA THR A 159 7.97 12.38 -0.10
C THR A 159 9.25 12.47 -0.92
N ARG A 160 9.82 11.33 -1.36
CA ARG A 160 11.02 11.26 -2.19
C ARG A 160 10.96 10.07 -3.15
N ALA A 161 11.15 10.31 -4.44
CA ALA A 161 11.17 9.28 -5.48
C ALA A 161 12.09 9.69 -6.64
N LEU A 162 12.56 8.74 -7.43
CA LEU A 162 13.30 8.99 -8.66
C LEU A 162 12.37 9.51 -9.76
N GLY A 163 12.87 10.38 -10.60
CA GLY A 163 12.15 10.92 -11.76
C GLY A 163 11.22 12.10 -11.46
N ILE A 164 11.20 12.60 -10.21
CA ILE A 164 10.36 13.73 -9.79
C ILE A 164 11.16 15.02 -9.71
N ASP A 165 12.24 15.02 -8.94
CA ASP A 165 13.10 16.19 -8.76
C ASP A 165 14.43 16.02 -9.50
N ALA A 166 15.02 17.15 -9.94
CA ALA A 166 16.30 17.16 -10.67
C ALA A 166 17.49 16.64 -9.84
N ALA A 167 17.38 16.70 -8.51
CA ALA A 167 18.36 16.11 -7.60
C ALA A 167 17.62 15.27 -6.57
N VAL A 168 18.12 14.09 -6.30
CA VAL A 168 17.57 13.19 -5.29
C VAL A 168 18.60 12.99 -4.19
N ASP A 169 18.15 13.03 -2.93
CA ASP A 169 18.98 12.69 -1.79
C ASP A 169 18.87 11.18 -1.51
N VAL A 170 19.97 10.47 -1.75
CA VAL A 170 20.04 9.00 -1.61
C VAL A 170 20.51 8.65 -0.23
N ASP A 171 19.69 7.92 0.53
CA ASP A 171 20.12 7.35 1.80
C ASP A 171 20.98 6.10 1.56
N VAL A 172 22.08 5.98 2.28
CA VAL A 172 22.98 4.81 2.16
C VAL A 172 23.27 4.24 3.56
N TYR A 173 22.93 2.95 3.73
CA TYR A 173 23.06 2.22 4.98
C TYR A 173 24.14 1.14 4.83
N PRO A 174 25.25 1.21 5.57
CA PRO A 174 26.21 0.12 5.66
C PRO A 174 25.66 -0.99 6.55
N VAL A 175 25.72 -2.23 6.08
CA VAL A 175 25.31 -3.43 6.79
C VAL A 175 26.50 -4.36 6.92
N ASP A 176 26.92 -4.61 8.14
CA ASP A 176 27.94 -5.62 8.44
C ASP A 176 27.31 -7.00 8.35
N LEU A 177 27.73 -7.81 7.37
CA LEU A 177 27.13 -9.10 7.08
C LEU A 177 27.79 -10.24 7.84
N HIS A 178 26.98 -11.22 8.24
CA HIS A 178 27.42 -12.49 8.80
C HIS A 178 26.93 -13.66 7.93
N PRO A 179 27.65 -14.80 7.93
CA PRO A 179 27.16 -16.01 7.27
C PRO A 179 25.81 -16.43 7.85
N GLY A 180 24.88 -16.74 6.97
CA GLY A 180 23.51 -17.11 7.36
C GLY A 180 22.53 -15.93 7.49
N ASP A 181 23.00 -14.68 7.36
CA ASP A 181 22.11 -13.53 7.25
C ASP A 181 21.22 -13.67 6.03
N ARG A 182 19.99 -13.15 6.15
CA ARG A 182 19.07 -13.03 5.04
C ARG A 182 18.60 -11.58 4.88
N ILE A 183 18.69 -11.07 3.68
CA ILE A 183 18.20 -9.73 3.34
C ILE A 183 16.92 -9.88 2.53
N LEU A 184 15.89 -9.12 2.88
CA LEU A 184 14.68 -8.98 2.08
C LEU A 184 14.62 -7.56 1.54
N LEU A 185 14.50 -7.40 0.22
CA LEU A 185 14.06 -6.16 -0.42
C LEU A 185 12.64 -6.37 -0.92
N CYS A 186 11.74 -5.40 -0.68
CA CYS A 186 10.36 -5.53 -1.09
C CYS A 186 9.71 -4.17 -1.40
N SER A 187 8.67 -4.18 -2.24
CA SER A 187 7.77 -3.03 -2.43
C SER A 187 6.79 -2.90 -1.26
N ASP A 188 6.10 -1.77 -1.20
CA ASP A 188 5.11 -1.47 -0.16
C ASP A 188 3.89 -2.40 -0.21
N GLY A 189 3.56 -2.97 -1.39
CA GLY A 189 2.50 -3.96 -1.53
C GLY A 189 2.71 -5.23 -0.71
N LEU A 190 3.95 -5.57 -0.35
CA LEU A 190 4.21 -6.65 0.61
C LEU A 190 3.90 -6.18 2.04
N THR A 191 4.47 -5.05 2.46
CA THR A 191 4.44 -4.56 3.84
C THR A 191 3.11 -3.89 4.23
N THR A 192 2.30 -3.52 3.25
CA THR A 192 0.92 -3.09 3.46
C THR A 192 -0.01 -4.27 3.77
N MET A 193 0.33 -5.46 3.24
CA MET A 193 -0.47 -6.68 3.42
C MET A 193 0.00 -7.55 4.58
N LEU A 194 1.29 -7.59 4.88
CA LEU A 194 1.88 -8.44 5.91
C LEU A 194 2.54 -7.60 7.00
N ARG A 195 2.36 -8.01 8.25
CA ARG A 195 3.08 -7.45 9.38
C ARG A 195 4.49 -8.01 9.48
N SER A 196 5.37 -7.31 10.20
CA SER A 196 6.76 -7.71 10.35
C SER A 196 6.92 -9.11 10.97
N ASP A 197 6.05 -9.49 11.93
CA ASP A 197 6.06 -10.81 12.55
C ASP A 197 5.67 -11.95 11.57
N GLU A 198 4.80 -11.67 10.59
CA GLU A 198 4.43 -12.62 9.54
C GLU A 198 5.56 -12.78 8.51
N ILE A 199 6.23 -11.68 8.15
CA ILE A 199 7.40 -11.68 7.26
C ILE A 199 8.54 -12.45 7.92
N GLU A 200 8.84 -12.17 9.19
CA GLU A 200 9.85 -12.85 10.00
C GLU A 200 9.63 -14.37 10.01
N GLY A 201 8.41 -14.79 10.37
CA GLY A 201 8.08 -16.22 10.44
C GLY A 201 8.24 -16.94 9.10
N ILE A 202 7.88 -16.30 7.98
CA ILE A 202 8.05 -16.90 6.64
C ILE A 202 9.53 -17.02 6.27
N LEU A 203 10.31 -15.99 6.55
CA LEU A 203 11.74 -15.98 6.25
C LEU A 203 12.52 -16.98 7.13
N ASP A 204 12.17 -17.10 8.39
CA ASP A 204 12.83 -18.03 9.33
C ASP A 204 12.48 -19.50 9.03
N ASP A 205 11.20 -19.78 8.70
CA ASP A 205 10.70 -21.14 8.42
C ASP A 205 11.16 -21.73 7.08
N GLU A 206 11.39 -20.88 6.05
CA GLU A 206 11.70 -21.35 4.69
C GLU A 206 13.13 -21.00 4.30
N PRO A 207 14.05 -21.96 4.33
CA PRO A 207 15.47 -21.70 4.08
C PRO A 207 15.79 -21.38 2.61
N ASP A 208 15.01 -21.85 1.65
CA ASP A 208 15.26 -21.59 0.22
C ASP A 208 14.75 -20.20 -0.17
N ALA A 209 15.63 -19.32 -0.66
CA ALA A 209 15.32 -17.94 -1.01
C ALA A 209 14.13 -17.82 -1.97
N ARG A 210 14.07 -18.70 -3.00
CA ARG A 210 13.00 -18.65 -4.00
C ARG A 210 11.64 -19.05 -3.41
N ARG A 211 11.63 -20.09 -2.57
CA ARG A 211 10.40 -20.52 -1.89
C ARG A 211 9.96 -19.51 -0.84
N ALA A 212 10.91 -18.89 -0.13
CA ALA A 212 10.61 -17.81 0.81
C ALA A 212 9.97 -16.61 0.09
N ALA A 213 10.56 -16.15 -1.02
CA ALA A 213 9.97 -15.07 -1.84
C ALA A 213 8.57 -15.44 -2.34
N GLN A 214 8.36 -16.68 -2.82
CA GLN A 214 7.04 -17.14 -3.26
C GLN A 214 6.03 -17.16 -2.11
N ARG A 215 6.40 -17.69 -0.92
CA ARG A 215 5.52 -17.72 0.25
C ARG A 215 5.13 -16.32 0.74
N LEU A 216 6.06 -15.36 0.68
CA LEU A 216 5.78 -13.96 1.01
C LEU A 216 4.74 -13.36 0.06
N VAL A 217 4.93 -13.52 -1.25
CA VAL A 217 3.99 -13.03 -2.26
C VAL A 217 2.63 -13.72 -2.14
N ASP A 218 2.60 -15.05 -1.97
CA ASP A 218 1.34 -15.80 -1.79
C ASP A 218 0.59 -15.36 -0.53
N ALA A 219 1.30 -15.10 0.57
CA ALA A 219 0.71 -14.63 1.83
C ALA A 219 0.13 -13.21 1.67
N ALA A 220 0.86 -12.29 1.07
CA ALA A 220 0.37 -10.92 0.79
C ALA A 220 -0.83 -10.95 -0.17
N HIS A 221 -0.79 -11.80 -1.18
CA HIS A 221 -1.90 -12.04 -2.10
C HIS A 221 -3.14 -12.59 -1.36
N ALA A 222 -2.96 -13.51 -0.41
CA ALA A 222 -4.04 -14.05 0.42
C ALA A 222 -4.62 -12.99 1.39
N ALA A 223 -3.79 -12.08 1.90
CA ALA A 223 -4.19 -10.98 2.79
C ALA A 223 -4.97 -9.85 2.09
N GLY A 224 -4.97 -9.82 0.77
CA GLY A 224 -5.75 -8.82 0.00
C GLY A 224 -5.19 -8.58 -1.39
N GLY A 225 -3.87 -8.47 -1.52
CA GLY A 225 -3.20 -8.20 -2.79
C GLY A 225 -3.67 -6.88 -3.42
N GLU A 226 -3.75 -5.81 -2.61
CA GLU A 226 -4.34 -4.53 -3.04
C GLU A 226 -3.45 -3.77 -4.02
N ASP A 227 -2.13 -4.08 -4.02
CA ASP A 227 -1.13 -3.49 -4.89
C ASP A 227 -0.26 -4.54 -5.60
N ASN A 228 0.68 -4.09 -6.44
CA ASN A 228 1.77 -4.91 -6.96
C ASN A 228 2.64 -5.38 -5.78
N ILE A 229 3.07 -6.64 -5.80
CA ILE A 229 3.78 -7.27 -4.69
C ILE A 229 5.11 -7.78 -5.19
N THR A 230 6.20 -7.23 -4.68
CA THR A 230 7.54 -7.67 -5.03
C THR A 230 8.31 -8.04 -3.78
N ALA A 231 8.91 -9.24 -3.77
CA ALA A 231 9.81 -9.73 -2.74
C ALA A 231 11.07 -10.30 -3.36
N LEU A 232 12.24 -9.83 -2.96
CA LEU A 232 13.56 -10.30 -3.36
C LEU A 232 14.32 -10.72 -2.12
N VAL A 233 14.48 -12.02 -1.93
CA VAL A 233 15.19 -12.63 -0.80
C VAL A 233 16.63 -12.92 -1.21
N VAL A 234 17.57 -12.51 -0.38
CA VAL A 234 19.01 -12.66 -0.57
C VAL A 234 19.59 -13.44 0.61
N GLU A 235 20.30 -14.49 0.35
CA GLU A 235 21.06 -15.29 1.33
C GLU A 235 22.53 -14.93 1.28
N VAL A 236 23.15 -14.76 2.45
CA VAL A 236 24.57 -14.49 2.61
C VAL A 236 25.28 -15.80 2.94
N ILE A 237 26.09 -16.28 2.01
CA ILE A 237 26.86 -17.51 2.21
C ILE A 237 28.37 -17.22 2.22
N GLU A 238 29.15 -18.02 2.95
CA GLU A 238 30.61 -17.94 2.89
C GLU A 238 31.10 -18.24 1.47
N ASP A 239 32.08 -17.46 0.99
CA ASP A 239 32.78 -17.74 -0.26
C ASP A 239 33.90 -18.72 -0.01
N ASP A 240 33.58 -20.02 0.08
CA ASP A 240 34.55 -21.07 0.17
C ASP A 240 35.31 -21.19 -1.17
N ASP A 241 36.29 -20.32 -1.39
CA ASP A 241 37.21 -20.37 -2.55
C ASP A 241 38.19 -21.57 -2.47
N THR A 242 37.77 -22.65 -1.85
CA THR A 242 38.42 -23.97 -1.97
C THR A 242 37.79 -24.69 -3.16
N GLY A 243 38.32 -24.39 -4.36
CA GLY A 243 37.92 -24.95 -5.64
C GLY A 243 37.75 -26.48 -5.67
N VAL A 244 36.59 -26.95 -5.23
CA VAL A 244 36.05 -28.25 -5.63
C VAL A 244 34.54 -28.12 -5.82
N PHE A 245 34.13 -27.61 -6.97
CA PHE A 245 32.82 -27.93 -7.48
C PHE A 245 32.77 -29.43 -7.74
N GLN A 246 32.30 -30.19 -6.78
CA GLN A 246 31.81 -31.53 -7.05
C GLN A 246 30.48 -31.38 -7.77
N ALA A 247 30.54 -31.32 -9.09
CA ALA A 247 29.35 -31.48 -9.93
C ALA A 247 28.69 -32.79 -9.52
N ALA A 248 27.46 -32.72 -9.05
CA ALA A 248 26.62 -33.89 -8.87
C ALA A 248 26.56 -34.66 -10.21
N PRO A 249 26.77 -35.99 -10.22
CA PRO A 249 26.77 -36.73 -11.46
C PRO A 249 25.38 -36.69 -12.06
N ALA A 250 25.29 -36.14 -13.26
CA ALA A 250 24.15 -36.31 -14.13
C ALA A 250 24.02 -37.80 -14.44
N ASN A 251 23.13 -38.50 -13.77
CA ASN A 251 22.70 -39.82 -14.15
C ASN A 251 21.88 -39.69 -15.44
N GLY A 252 22.59 -39.77 -16.55
CA GLY A 252 22.03 -40.08 -17.83
C GLY A 252 21.72 -41.57 -17.85
N GLU A 253 20.47 -41.93 -17.73
CA GLU A 253 20.00 -43.25 -18.17
C GLU A 253 19.66 -43.14 -19.66
N GLU A 254 20.60 -43.63 -20.48
CA GLU A 254 20.35 -43.99 -21.86
C GLU A 254 19.36 -45.15 -21.88
N HIS A 255 18.16 -44.96 -22.39
CA HIS A 255 17.29 -46.05 -22.79
C HIS A 255 17.54 -46.37 -24.25
N GLU A 256 18.16 -47.51 -24.45
CA GLU A 256 18.30 -48.20 -25.74
C GLU A 256 16.93 -48.50 -26.34
N ASP A 257 16.87 -48.26 -27.63
CA ASP A 257 15.83 -48.72 -28.56
C ASP A 257 15.75 -50.25 -28.56
N ASP A 258 14.58 -50.80 -28.29
CA ASP A 258 14.27 -52.13 -28.68
C ASP A 258 12.99 -52.15 -29.53
N GLN A 259 13.19 -52.32 -30.83
CA GLN A 259 12.15 -52.61 -31.82
C GLN A 259 11.61 -54.02 -31.57
N HIS A 260 10.30 -54.14 -31.31
CA HIS A 260 9.57 -55.38 -31.61
C HIS A 260 8.23 -55.12 -32.23
N ASP A 261 8.20 -55.50 -33.49
CA ASP A 261 7.02 -55.82 -34.31
C ASP A 261 6.08 -56.82 -33.61
N ALA A 262 4.78 -56.60 -33.64
CA ALA A 262 3.78 -57.65 -33.91
C ALA A 262 2.32 -57.12 -33.82
N THR A 263 1.69 -57.05 -34.95
CA THR A 263 0.29 -57.48 -35.28
C THR A 263 -0.68 -57.76 -34.15
N GLY A 264 -1.85 -57.10 -34.20
CA GLY A 264 -3.00 -57.82 -33.68
C GLY A 264 -4.16 -56.97 -33.14
N THR A 265 -5.15 -56.79 -33.97
CA THR A 265 -6.58 -56.87 -33.63
C THR A 265 -7.22 -55.77 -32.78
N THR A 266 -7.92 -54.89 -33.42
CA THR A 266 -8.89 -53.93 -32.84
C THR A 266 -10.19 -54.61 -32.36
N PRO A 267 -10.69 -54.39 -31.15
CA PRO A 267 -12.08 -54.64 -30.79
C PRO A 267 -12.92 -53.38 -30.95
N ARG A 268 -13.97 -53.52 -31.78
CA ARG A 268 -15.06 -52.56 -31.95
C ARG A 268 -15.73 -52.22 -30.59
N ARG A 269 -15.74 -50.96 -30.19
CA ARG A 269 -16.59 -50.45 -29.09
C ARG A 269 -18.02 -50.18 -29.59
N PRO A 270 -19.06 -50.54 -28.82
CA PRO A 270 -20.45 -50.31 -29.18
C PRO A 270 -20.83 -48.83 -29.02
N ARG A 271 -21.53 -48.30 -30.03
CA ARG A 271 -22.15 -46.97 -30.04
C ARG A 271 -23.20 -46.85 -28.92
N LYS A 272 -22.93 -46.05 -27.87
CA LYS A 272 -23.94 -45.63 -26.90
C LYS A 272 -24.84 -44.55 -27.49
N ARG A 273 -26.12 -44.86 -27.55
CA ARG A 273 -27.26 -44.02 -27.93
C ARG A 273 -27.30 -42.79 -26.98
N ARG A 274 -27.10 -41.59 -27.50
CA ARG A 274 -27.19 -40.31 -26.74
C ARG A 274 -28.66 -40.01 -26.42
N SER A 275 -29.05 -39.99 -25.14
CA SER A 275 -30.34 -39.52 -24.67
C SER A 275 -30.37 -37.98 -24.73
N ARG A 276 -31.43 -37.45 -25.34
CA ARG A 276 -31.64 -35.99 -25.57
C ARG A 276 -32.01 -35.18 -24.34
N GLY A 277 -32.14 -35.80 -23.15
CA GLY A 277 -32.63 -35.16 -21.91
C GLY A 277 -31.57 -34.43 -21.04
N ARG A 278 -30.24 -34.52 -21.34
CA ARG A 278 -29.19 -34.05 -20.45
C ARG A 278 -28.62 -32.64 -20.79
N ARG A 279 -29.15 -31.98 -21.81
CA ARG A 279 -28.65 -30.66 -22.24
C ARG A 279 -29.28 -29.47 -21.52
N ILE A 280 -30.47 -29.61 -20.93
CA ILE A 280 -31.16 -28.52 -20.22
C ILE A 280 -30.59 -28.30 -18.83
N GLY A 281 -30.12 -29.35 -18.14
CA GLY A 281 -29.49 -29.20 -16.82
C GLY A 281 -28.11 -28.55 -16.82
N LEU A 282 -27.34 -28.66 -17.92
CA LEU A 282 -25.98 -28.12 -17.99
C LEU A 282 -26.00 -26.64 -18.31
N THR A 283 -26.96 -26.10 -19.03
CA THR A 283 -27.13 -24.68 -19.31
C THR A 283 -27.57 -23.88 -18.06
N LEU A 284 -28.42 -24.48 -17.22
CA LEU A 284 -28.80 -23.87 -15.93
C LEU A 284 -27.63 -23.81 -14.94
N LEU A 285 -26.74 -24.80 -14.95
CA LEU A 285 -25.56 -24.82 -14.09
C LEU A 285 -24.54 -23.72 -14.46
N TRP A 286 -24.42 -23.36 -15.74
CA TRP A 286 -23.55 -22.28 -16.22
C TRP A 286 -24.15 -20.89 -16.02
N MET A 287 -25.45 -20.77 -15.76
CA MET A 287 -26.07 -19.47 -15.42
C MET A 287 -25.90 -19.09 -13.95
N LEU A 288 -25.64 -20.04 -13.04
CA LEU A 288 -25.43 -19.75 -11.62
C LEU A 288 -24.24 -18.81 -11.34
N PRO A 289 -23.04 -18.99 -11.89
CA PRO A 289 -21.94 -18.07 -11.69
C PRO A 289 -22.21 -16.67 -12.26
N VAL A 290 -22.90 -16.58 -13.41
CA VAL A 290 -23.26 -15.28 -14.01
C VAL A 290 -24.25 -14.53 -13.12
N LEU A 291 -25.25 -15.20 -12.55
CA LEU A 291 -26.19 -14.60 -11.61
C LEU A 291 -25.51 -14.22 -10.28
N ALA A 292 -24.54 -15.01 -9.83
CA ALA A 292 -23.73 -14.67 -8.63
C ALA A 292 -22.88 -13.44 -8.86
N ILE A 293 -22.21 -13.31 -10.00
CA ILE A 293 -21.44 -12.12 -10.38
C ILE A 293 -22.34 -10.90 -10.50
N LEU A 294 -23.51 -11.03 -11.11
CA LEU A 294 -24.47 -9.93 -11.22
C LEU A 294 -25.00 -9.49 -9.85
N ALA A 295 -25.27 -10.43 -8.94
CA ALA A 295 -25.69 -10.13 -7.57
C ALA A 295 -24.57 -9.43 -6.79
N LEU A 296 -23.30 -9.86 -6.93
CA LEU A 296 -22.14 -9.22 -6.34
C LEU A 296 -21.93 -7.80 -6.90
N ALA A 297 -22.06 -7.62 -8.21
CA ALA A 297 -21.96 -6.31 -8.85
C ALA A 297 -23.04 -5.33 -8.35
N LEU A 298 -24.29 -5.80 -8.25
CA LEU A 298 -25.39 -4.99 -7.68
C LEU A 298 -25.16 -4.69 -6.20
N GLY A 299 -24.65 -5.66 -5.44
CA GLY A 299 -24.26 -5.47 -4.03
C GLY A 299 -23.14 -4.41 -3.89
N ALA A 300 -22.11 -4.46 -4.72
CA ALA A 300 -21.03 -3.50 -4.75
C ALA A 300 -21.51 -2.08 -5.11
N VAL A 301 -22.38 -1.95 -6.11
CA VAL A 301 -23.00 -0.67 -6.47
C VAL A 301 -23.84 -0.12 -5.33
N GLY A 302 -24.62 -0.95 -4.65
CA GLY A 302 -25.42 -0.55 -3.50
C GLY A 302 -24.57 -0.12 -2.30
N TRP A 303 -23.46 -0.83 -2.04
CA TRP A 303 -22.47 -0.47 -1.02
C TRP A 303 -21.79 0.88 -1.36
N TYR A 304 -21.33 1.05 -2.61
CA TYR A 304 -20.71 2.28 -3.11
C TYR A 304 -21.68 3.48 -3.05
N ALA A 305 -22.95 3.28 -3.43
CA ALA A 305 -23.97 4.33 -3.40
C ALA A 305 -24.30 4.81 -1.98
N ARG A 306 -24.17 3.93 -0.96
CA ARG A 306 -24.51 4.20 0.44
C ARG A 306 -23.32 4.38 1.38
N GLY A 307 -22.09 4.27 0.87
CA GLY A 307 -20.85 4.35 1.66
C GLY A 307 -20.45 5.75 2.13
N THR A 308 -21.16 6.81 1.67
CA THR A 308 -20.83 8.21 1.98
C THR A 308 -21.98 8.92 2.66
N TYR A 309 -21.67 10.04 3.31
CA TYR A 309 -22.64 10.95 3.90
C TYR A 309 -22.42 12.35 3.32
N PHE A 310 -23.47 13.16 3.23
CA PHE A 310 -23.32 14.56 2.89
C PHE A 310 -24.29 15.43 3.69
N VAL A 311 -23.93 16.70 3.82
CA VAL A 311 -24.78 17.71 4.44
C VAL A 311 -25.38 18.57 3.34
N GLY A 312 -26.67 18.69 3.34
CA GLY A 312 -27.44 19.48 2.34
C GLY A 312 -28.66 20.12 2.94
N VAL A 313 -29.45 20.79 2.11
CA VAL A 313 -30.70 21.49 2.51
C VAL A 313 -31.91 20.62 2.20
N ASN A 314 -32.80 20.48 3.17
CA ASN A 314 -34.14 19.91 2.98
C ASN A 314 -35.16 20.76 3.72
N GLN A 315 -36.12 21.32 2.99
CA GLN A 315 -37.17 22.19 3.55
C GLN A 315 -36.61 23.32 4.44
N SER A 316 -35.63 24.09 3.91
CA SER A 316 -34.94 25.19 4.61
C SER A 316 -34.13 24.79 5.84
N ARG A 317 -33.92 23.51 6.08
CA ARG A 317 -33.10 22.99 7.21
C ARG A 317 -31.89 22.24 6.74
N VAL A 318 -30.78 22.42 7.44
CA VAL A 318 -29.58 21.64 7.27
C VAL A 318 -29.89 20.17 7.65
N THR A 319 -29.63 19.26 6.74
CA THR A 319 -29.99 17.84 6.88
C THR A 319 -28.80 16.98 6.48
N VAL A 320 -28.53 15.93 7.26
CA VAL A 320 -27.52 14.93 6.96
C VAL A 320 -28.18 13.82 6.15
N PHE A 321 -27.61 13.49 5.01
CA PHE A 321 -28.04 12.44 4.11
C PHE A 321 -27.00 11.32 4.08
N LYS A 322 -27.48 10.08 3.91
CA LYS A 322 -26.67 8.91 3.62
C LYS A 322 -26.77 8.56 2.14
N GLY A 323 -25.64 8.49 1.46
CA GLY A 323 -25.52 8.24 0.03
C GLY A 323 -24.75 9.37 -0.67
N ARG A 324 -24.65 9.24 -1.99
CA ARG A 324 -23.99 10.26 -2.83
C ARG A 324 -24.96 11.32 -3.29
N PRO A 325 -24.51 12.60 -3.35
CA PRO A 325 -25.34 13.66 -3.93
C PRO A 325 -25.72 13.34 -5.38
N GLY A 326 -27.02 13.32 -5.68
CA GLY A 326 -27.51 13.01 -7.03
C GLY A 326 -27.86 11.51 -7.26
N GLY A 327 -27.62 10.65 -6.28
CA GLY A 327 -27.89 9.23 -6.42
C GLY A 327 -26.89 8.49 -7.33
N VAL A 328 -26.97 7.16 -7.40
CA VAL A 328 -26.17 6.29 -8.29
C VAL A 328 -27.07 5.16 -8.77
N LEU A 329 -27.28 5.04 -10.08
CA LEU A 329 -28.01 3.94 -10.73
C LEU A 329 -29.37 3.60 -10.07
N GLY A 330 -30.16 4.62 -9.70
CA GLY A 330 -31.47 4.44 -9.04
C GLY A 330 -31.42 4.29 -7.52
N TRP A 331 -30.23 4.38 -6.91
CA TRP A 331 -30.07 4.43 -5.45
C TRP A 331 -30.02 5.88 -4.97
N ASP A 332 -31.19 6.45 -4.64
CA ASP A 332 -31.29 7.82 -4.15
C ASP A 332 -30.79 7.94 -2.71
N PRO A 333 -30.18 9.09 -2.34
CA PRO A 333 -29.75 9.35 -0.98
C PRO A 333 -30.92 9.39 0.00
N THR A 334 -30.73 8.81 1.18
CA THR A 334 -31.76 8.79 2.23
C THR A 334 -31.46 9.83 3.30
N VAL A 335 -32.51 10.41 3.90
CA VAL A 335 -32.35 11.30 5.05
C VAL A 335 -31.91 10.50 6.26
N GLU A 336 -30.69 10.73 6.72
CA GLU A 336 -30.15 10.07 7.93
C GLU A 336 -30.53 10.85 9.20
N ARG A 337 -30.42 12.17 9.17
CA ARG A 337 -30.77 13.02 10.31
C ARG A 337 -31.15 14.43 9.88
N ARG A 338 -32.31 14.89 10.36
CA ARG A 338 -32.73 16.30 10.24
C ARG A 338 -32.16 17.10 11.41
N THR A 339 -31.64 18.30 11.16
CA THR A 339 -31.14 19.19 12.20
C THR A 339 -32.16 20.30 12.48
N THR A 340 -31.96 21.04 13.57
CA THR A 340 -32.76 22.21 13.93
C THR A 340 -32.20 23.52 13.34
N ILE A 341 -31.10 23.46 12.57
CA ILE A 341 -30.42 24.61 11.99
C ILE A 341 -31.21 25.03 10.74
N ASP A 342 -31.74 26.24 10.76
CA ASP A 342 -32.34 26.85 9.58
C ASP A 342 -31.27 27.48 8.69
N THR A 343 -31.47 27.45 7.37
CA THR A 343 -30.50 28.00 6.40
C THR A 343 -30.34 29.49 6.51
N SER A 344 -31.32 30.21 7.09
CA SER A 344 -31.25 31.65 7.37
C SER A 344 -30.25 32.01 8.47
N GLN A 345 -29.90 31.06 9.32
CA GLN A 345 -28.93 31.22 10.42
C GLN A 345 -27.47 31.07 9.97
N LEU A 346 -27.26 30.56 8.74
CA LEU A 346 -25.92 30.32 8.19
C LEU A 346 -25.34 31.62 7.59
N SER A 347 -24.01 31.78 7.71
CA SER A 347 -23.26 32.76 6.90
C SER A 347 -23.30 32.38 5.41
N ASP A 348 -22.95 33.31 4.54
CA ASP A 348 -22.94 33.03 3.09
C ASP A 348 -21.97 31.88 2.74
N SER A 349 -20.78 31.87 3.29
CA SER A 349 -19.80 30.77 3.10
C SER A 349 -20.33 29.42 3.60
N GLU A 350 -20.96 29.36 4.77
CA GLU A 350 -21.57 28.12 5.31
C GLU A 350 -22.77 27.66 4.49
N ARG A 351 -23.53 28.59 3.95
CA ARG A 351 -24.65 28.30 3.06
C ARG A 351 -24.19 27.74 1.73
N ASP A 352 -23.09 28.27 1.18
CA ASP A 352 -22.48 27.77 -0.06
C ASP A 352 -21.94 26.35 0.13
N ASP A 353 -21.22 26.05 1.24
CA ASP A 353 -20.76 24.72 1.59
C ASP A 353 -21.89 23.68 1.67
N VAL A 354 -23.02 24.06 2.31
CA VAL A 354 -24.19 23.18 2.47
C VAL A 354 -24.92 22.99 1.14
N ASN A 355 -25.03 24.05 0.31
CA ASN A 355 -25.63 23.99 -1.03
C ASN A 355 -24.74 23.14 -1.99
N ALA A 356 -23.42 23.22 -1.86
CA ALA A 356 -22.46 22.36 -2.58
C ALA A 356 -22.52 20.89 -2.15
N LYS A 357 -23.38 20.54 -1.17
CA LYS A 357 -23.57 19.16 -0.67
C LYS A 357 -22.27 18.54 -0.20
N LYS A 358 -21.56 19.20 0.71
CA LYS A 358 -20.27 18.76 1.26
C LYS A 358 -20.34 17.31 1.74
N THR A 359 -19.46 16.47 1.20
CA THR A 359 -19.44 15.02 1.41
C THR A 359 -18.46 14.62 2.52
N PHE A 360 -18.76 13.49 3.18
CA PHE A 360 -17.98 12.92 4.29
C PHE A 360 -17.92 11.39 4.14
N SER A 361 -16.80 10.81 4.46
CA SER A 361 -16.59 9.35 4.44
C SER A 361 -17.31 8.64 5.58
N SER A 362 -17.72 9.35 6.66
CA SER A 362 -18.37 8.75 7.81
C SER A 362 -19.50 9.65 8.35
N ARG A 363 -20.46 9.04 9.05
CA ARG A 363 -21.51 9.75 9.78
C ARG A 363 -20.93 10.71 10.82
N GLY A 364 -19.87 10.26 11.53
CA GLY A 364 -19.18 11.07 12.54
C GLY A 364 -18.62 12.38 11.98
N GLY A 365 -18.05 12.33 10.76
CA GLY A 365 -17.56 13.53 10.04
C GLY A 365 -18.69 14.52 9.70
N ALA A 366 -19.82 14.04 9.19
CA ALA A 366 -20.99 14.88 8.92
C ALA A 366 -21.56 15.49 10.20
N ASP A 367 -21.64 14.71 11.28
CA ASP A 367 -22.10 15.18 12.58
C ASP A 367 -21.15 16.21 13.21
N ALA A 368 -19.84 16.04 13.05
CA ALA A 368 -18.85 17.01 13.51
C ALA A 368 -18.97 18.35 12.74
N TYR A 369 -19.25 18.28 11.44
CA TYR A 369 -19.50 19.48 10.64
C TYR A 369 -20.77 20.22 11.12
N VAL A 370 -21.88 19.50 11.36
CA VAL A 370 -23.11 20.09 11.90
C VAL A 370 -22.89 20.70 13.30
N ARG A 371 -22.06 20.06 14.16
CA ARG A 371 -21.70 20.66 15.47
C ARG A 371 -20.94 21.98 15.29
N ARG A 372 -19.99 22.05 14.35
CA ARG A 372 -19.26 23.30 14.04
C ARG A 372 -20.21 24.42 13.58
N LEU A 373 -21.15 24.11 12.68
CA LEU A 373 -22.16 25.07 12.27
C LEU A 373 -22.97 25.59 13.45
N ARG A 374 -23.38 24.73 14.36
CA ARG A 374 -24.13 25.14 15.57
C ARG A 374 -23.31 26.05 16.47
N THR A 375 -22.02 25.71 16.71
CA THR A 375 -21.12 26.54 17.53
C THR A 375 -20.91 27.91 16.91
N SER A 376 -20.71 28.00 15.59
CA SER A 376 -20.54 29.28 14.90
C SER A 376 -21.82 30.15 14.93
N ILE A 377 -23.00 29.56 14.81
CA ILE A 377 -24.29 30.26 14.93
C ILE A 377 -24.45 30.78 16.36
N THR A 378 -24.18 29.96 17.39
CA THR A 378 -24.31 30.39 18.79
C THR A 378 -23.33 31.52 19.13
N ALA A 379 -22.11 31.50 18.58
CA ALA A 379 -21.12 32.54 18.77
C ALA A 379 -21.51 33.89 18.11
N ARG A 380 -22.36 33.85 17.06
CA ARG A 380 -22.85 35.04 16.35
C ARG A 380 -24.14 35.61 16.93
N THR A 381 -24.90 34.82 17.69
CA THR A 381 -26.13 35.29 18.35
C THR A 381 -25.73 35.98 19.64
N PRO A 382 -25.90 37.33 19.78
CA PRO A 382 -25.61 38.01 21.05
C PRO A 382 -26.48 37.39 22.13
N ALA A 383 -25.88 37.13 23.29
CA ALA A 383 -26.63 36.64 24.47
C ALA A 383 -27.76 37.66 24.75
N THR A 384 -29.01 37.25 24.58
CA THR A 384 -30.16 38.02 25.05
C THR A 384 -29.96 38.21 26.54
N THR A 385 -29.65 39.45 26.94
CA THR A 385 -29.49 39.84 28.32
C THR A 385 -30.82 39.52 29.03
N VAL A 386 -30.86 38.52 29.83
CA VAL A 386 -31.96 38.26 30.76
C VAL A 386 -31.94 39.46 31.71
N PRO A 387 -33.04 40.26 31.82
CA PRO A 387 -33.07 41.35 32.77
C PRO A 387 -32.86 40.79 34.18
N ALA A 388 -31.93 41.38 34.92
CA ALA A 388 -31.68 41.03 36.30
C ALA A 388 -32.98 41.13 37.11
N PRO A 389 -33.29 40.20 38.02
CA PRO A 389 -34.43 40.31 38.90
C PRO A 389 -34.30 41.58 39.75
N PRO A 390 -35.42 42.31 40.04
CA PRO A 390 -35.37 43.58 40.79
C PRO A 390 -34.73 43.34 42.15
N GLU A 391 -33.76 44.20 42.48
CA GLU A 391 -33.13 44.20 43.80
C GLU A 391 -34.19 44.45 44.86
N THR A 392 -34.45 43.47 45.70
CA THR A 392 -35.27 43.59 46.89
C THR A 392 -34.50 44.43 47.92
N THR A 393 -34.83 45.70 48.04
CA THR A 393 -34.32 46.59 49.06
C THR A 393 -34.74 46.07 50.44
N VAL A 394 -33.81 45.51 51.19
CA VAL A 394 -33.99 45.15 52.63
C VAL A 394 -33.86 46.46 53.43
N PRO A 395 -34.87 46.85 54.28
CA PRO A 395 -34.75 48.03 55.09
C PRO A 395 -33.71 47.87 56.20
N PRO A 396 -33.00 48.94 56.63
CA PRO A 396 -31.92 48.87 57.60
C PRO A 396 -32.41 48.42 58.97
N ILE A 397 -31.74 47.47 59.58
CA ILE A 397 -31.98 47.00 60.96
C ILE A 397 -31.41 48.04 61.90
N THR A 398 -32.29 48.72 62.61
CA THR A 398 -31.97 49.67 63.70
C THR A 398 -31.36 48.92 64.87
N ALA A 399 -30.12 49.27 65.22
CA ALA A 399 -29.46 48.74 66.41
C ALA A 399 -30.07 49.30 67.67
N ALA A 400 -30.44 48.44 68.59
CA ALA A 400 -30.86 48.80 69.98
C ALA A 400 -29.61 49.02 70.88
N PRO A 401 -29.60 49.93 71.82
CA PRO A 401 -28.45 50.26 72.63
C PRO A 401 -28.20 49.25 73.74
N ALA A 402 -26.91 49.01 74.00
CA ALA A 402 -26.43 48.18 75.07
C ALA A 402 -26.76 48.74 76.45
N ALA A 403 -27.34 48.00 77.36
CA ALA A 403 -27.50 48.29 78.77
C ALA A 403 -26.32 47.74 79.56
N LEU A 404 -25.67 48.67 80.33
CA LEU A 404 -24.62 48.41 81.32
C LEU A 404 -25.17 47.65 82.53
N LYS A 405 -24.27 46.93 83.17
CA LYS A 405 -24.34 46.21 84.45
C LYS A 405 -24.67 47.05 85.68
N PRO A 406 -24.90 46.42 86.82
CA PRO A 406 -23.76 46.08 87.62
C PRO A 406 -23.41 44.56 87.76
#